data_f12773b2dea1b560dd1684fa6d07f2f1
#
_entry.id   f12773b2dea1b560dd1684fa6d07f2f1
#
_cell.length_a   1.000
_cell.length_b   1.000
_cell.length_c   1.000
_cell.angle_alpha   90.00
_cell.angle_beta   90.00
_cell.angle_gamma   90.00
#
_symmetry.space_group_name_H-M   'P 1'
#
loop_
_entity.id
_entity.type
_entity.pdbx_description
1 polymer ?
#
loop_
_entity_poly.entity_id
_entity_poly.type
_entity_poly.pdbx_seq_one_letter_code
_entity_poly.pdbx_strand_id
1 'polypeptide(L)'
;VLSITKKPKKFHARHSAKERIYKYIIINRRSSLVLEKNLAWHIKKRLDVRIMKKGAKILKGTHNFSTFRASSCQAKSPIKTIKRVMIIKKKNQIILTFHSKSFLQQQVRSMVGSLKYLGEGKWNLHEFKKAFMSKKRSMCATPAPSHGLYLYKVKY
;
A
#
# COMPACT_ATOMS: atom_id res chain seq x y z
N VAL A 1 -3.19 20.19 17.27
CA VAL A 1 -3.06 19.15 18.30
C VAL A 1 -4.45 18.88 18.88
N LEU A 2 -4.90 17.62 18.81
CA LEU A 2 -6.22 17.23 19.32
C LEU A 2 -6.16 16.78 20.79
N SER A 3 -5.06 16.13 21.19
CA SER A 3 -4.85 15.70 22.57
C SER A 3 -3.36 15.46 22.84
N ILE A 4 -2.97 15.58 24.11
CA ILE A 4 -1.65 15.26 24.62
C ILE A 4 -1.82 14.28 25.77
N THR A 5 -1.06 13.17 25.75
CA THR A 5 -1.10 12.16 26.80
C THR A 5 0.31 11.80 27.22
N LYS A 6 0.60 11.89 28.52
CA LYS A 6 1.87 11.44 29.11
C LYS A 6 2.02 9.92 28.92
N LYS A 7 3.21 9.48 28.54
CA LYS A 7 3.56 8.05 28.35
C LYS A 7 4.70 7.65 29.29
N PRO A 8 4.81 6.35 29.63
CA PRO A 8 5.94 5.85 30.44
C PRO A 8 7.28 6.14 29.77
N LYS A 9 8.37 6.28 30.55
CA LYS A 9 9.74 6.53 30.02
C LYS A 9 10.21 5.49 28.98
N LYS A 10 9.75 4.24 29.06
CA LYS A 10 10.05 3.16 28.11
C LYS A 10 9.28 3.26 26.77
N PHE A 11 8.35 4.22 26.62
CA PHE A 11 7.57 4.38 25.41
C PHE A 11 8.44 4.92 24.28
N HIS A 12 8.37 4.25 23.12
CA HIS A 12 9.05 4.68 21.90
C HIS A 12 8.03 4.72 20.76
N ALA A 13 7.76 5.91 20.20
CA ALA A 13 6.71 6.13 19.20
C ALA A 13 6.79 5.18 17.98
N ARG A 14 7.99 4.80 17.55
CA ARG A 14 8.18 3.86 16.43
C ARG A 14 8.03 2.39 16.88
N HIS A 15 8.61 2.00 18.00
CA HIS A 15 8.68 0.60 18.39
C HIS A 15 7.51 0.12 19.22
N SER A 16 6.89 1.00 20.02
CA SER A 16 5.69 0.69 20.81
C SER A 16 4.40 0.60 20.01
N ALA A 17 4.44 0.95 18.73
CA ALA A 17 3.25 0.90 17.88
C ALA A 17 2.81 -0.55 17.63
N LYS A 18 1.54 -0.86 17.97
CA LYS A 18 0.88 -2.16 17.76
C LYS A 18 0.31 -2.32 16.35
N GLU A 19 -0.11 -1.22 15.74
CA GLU A 19 -0.65 -1.23 14.38
C GLU A 19 -0.41 0.12 13.69
N ARG A 20 -0.08 0.05 12.40
CA ARG A 20 -0.04 1.20 11.48
C ARG A 20 -1.04 0.99 10.37
N ILE A 21 -1.78 2.04 10.07
CA ILE A 21 -2.78 2.05 9.01
C ILE A 21 -2.34 3.09 7.97
N TYR A 22 -2.09 2.61 6.77
CA TYR A 22 -1.82 3.47 5.62
C TYR A 22 -3.02 3.51 4.70
N LYS A 23 -3.31 4.69 4.17
CA LYS A 23 -4.25 4.88 3.05
C LYS A 23 -3.48 5.33 1.83
N TYR A 24 -3.89 4.82 0.68
CA TYR A 24 -3.43 5.31 -0.61
C TYR A 24 -4.62 5.73 -1.45
N ILE A 25 -4.57 6.94 -2.01
CA ILE A 25 -5.67 7.54 -2.75
C ILE A 25 -5.32 7.61 -4.23
N ILE A 26 -6.21 7.06 -5.05
CA ILE A 26 -6.16 7.14 -6.52
C ILE A 26 -7.41 7.88 -6.98
N ILE A 27 -7.26 8.85 -7.88
CA ILE A 27 -8.36 9.45 -8.64
C ILE A 27 -8.35 8.84 -10.03
N ASN A 28 -9.40 8.10 -10.35
CA ASN A 28 -9.54 7.35 -11.58
C ASN A 28 -10.60 7.98 -12.48
N ARG A 29 -10.20 8.99 -13.25
CA ARG A 29 -11.02 9.73 -14.25
C ARG A 29 -10.16 10.25 -15.39
N ARG A 30 -10.76 10.56 -16.53
CA ARG A 30 -10.05 11.14 -17.69
C ARG A 30 -9.65 12.59 -17.48
N SER A 31 -10.57 13.41 -16.92
CA SER A 31 -10.32 14.83 -16.65
C SER A 31 -9.18 15.03 -15.66
N SER A 32 -8.39 16.07 -15.86
CA SER A 32 -7.24 16.43 -15.03
C SER A 32 -7.65 16.72 -13.58
N LEU A 33 -6.68 16.59 -12.67
CA LEU A 33 -6.85 16.98 -11.28
C LEU A 33 -6.65 18.49 -11.14
N VAL A 34 -7.50 19.12 -10.32
CA VAL A 34 -7.36 20.52 -9.90
C VAL A 34 -7.14 20.55 -8.40
N LEU A 35 -8.17 20.28 -7.60
CA LEU A 35 -8.11 20.30 -6.14
C LEU A 35 -7.29 19.17 -5.54
N GLU A 36 -7.30 17.99 -6.17
CA GLU A 36 -6.59 16.80 -5.69
C GLU A 36 -5.14 16.71 -6.20
N LYS A 37 -4.63 17.74 -6.89
CA LYS A 37 -3.25 17.80 -7.39
C LYS A 37 -2.29 17.64 -6.21
N ASN A 38 -1.33 16.71 -6.34
CA ASN A 38 -0.38 16.32 -5.29
C ASN A 38 -0.99 15.71 -4.01
N LEU A 39 -2.30 15.43 -3.99
CA LEU A 39 -2.98 14.76 -2.88
C LEU A 39 -3.41 13.33 -3.24
N ALA A 40 -3.44 12.97 -4.53
CA ALA A 40 -3.84 11.66 -4.99
C ALA A 40 -3.14 11.30 -6.30
N TRP A 41 -2.98 10.00 -6.56
CA TRP A 41 -2.46 9.52 -7.83
C TRP A 41 -3.53 9.59 -8.91
N HIS A 42 -3.32 10.40 -9.94
CA HIS A 42 -4.19 10.49 -11.09
C HIS A 42 -3.94 9.35 -12.07
N ILE A 43 -4.96 8.58 -12.39
CA ILE A 43 -4.92 7.51 -13.38
C ILE A 43 -6.08 7.69 -14.36
N LYS A 44 -5.76 8.04 -15.61
CA LYS A 44 -6.76 8.31 -16.67
C LYS A 44 -7.43 7.02 -17.17
N LYS A 45 -6.64 5.93 -17.35
CA LYS A 45 -7.16 4.63 -17.79
C LYS A 45 -8.05 4.03 -16.70
N ARG A 46 -9.24 3.55 -17.09
CA ARG A 46 -10.17 2.90 -16.16
C ARG A 46 -9.53 1.67 -15.51
N LEU A 47 -9.67 1.58 -14.19
CA LEU A 47 -9.17 0.45 -13.40
C LEU A 47 -10.31 -0.51 -13.07
N ASP A 48 -10.07 -1.80 -13.26
CA ASP A 48 -10.94 -2.86 -12.74
C ASP A 48 -10.65 -3.10 -11.25
N VAL A 49 -11.49 -2.52 -10.40
CA VAL A 49 -11.37 -2.65 -8.94
C VAL A 49 -11.70 -4.05 -8.45
N ARG A 50 -12.47 -4.86 -9.22
CA ARG A 50 -12.82 -6.23 -8.82
C ARG A 50 -11.58 -7.10 -8.81
N ILE A 51 -10.77 -7.04 -9.88
CA ILE A 51 -9.52 -7.80 -9.95
C ILE A 51 -8.48 -7.28 -8.94
N MET A 52 -8.41 -5.96 -8.72
CA MET A 52 -7.56 -5.38 -7.68
C MET A 52 -7.91 -5.93 -6.29
N LYS A 53 -9.20 -6.07 -5.96
CA LYS A 53 -9.65 -6.69 -4.69
C LYS A 53 -9.23 -8.15 -4.58
N LYS A 54 -9.27 -8.91 -5.68
CA LYS A 54 -8.78 -10.31 -5.70
C LYS A 54 -7.27 -10.34 -5.42
N GLY A 55 -6.48 -9.49 -6.07
CA GLY A 55 -5.03 -9.35 -5.79
C GLY A 55 -4.74 -8.92 -4.35
N ALA A 56 -5.51 -7.99 -3.80
CA ALA A 56 -5.36 -7.53 -2.42
C ALA A 56 -5.56 -8.66 -1.38
N LYS A 57 -6.46 -9.63 -1.66
CA LYS A 57 -6.64 -10.82 -0.80
C LYS A 57 -5.38 -11.67 -0.71
N ILE A 58 -4.59 -11.75 -1.80
CA ILE A 58 -3.34 -12.54 -1.84
C ILE A 58 -2.27 -11.93 -0.91
N LEU A 59 -2.30 -10.61 -0.70
CA LEU A 59 -1.34 -9.90 0.16
C LEU A 59 -1.63 -10.05 1.66
N LYS A 60 -2.84 -10.50 2.04
CA LYS A 60 -3.21 -10.69 3.43
C LYS A 60 -2.50 -11.91 4.02
N GLY A 61 -2.02 -11.79 5.25
CA GLY A 61 -1.32 -12.85 5.96
C GLY A 61 0.16 -12.53 6.21
N THR A 62 0.89 -13.53 6.69
CA THR A 62 2.33 -13.46 6.94
C THR A 62 3.08 -14.00 5.73
N HIS A 63 3.84 -13.12 5.08
CA HIS A 63 4.56 -13.46 3.87
C HIS A 63 5.94 -12.80 3.84
N ASN A 64 6.80 -13.30 2.97
CA ASN A 64 8.02 -12.62 2.57
C ASN A 64 7.69 -11.55 1.52
N PHE A 65 7.87 -10.28 1.88
CA PHE A 65 7.59 -9.11 1.04
C PHE A 65 8.83 -8.56 0.33
N SER A 66 9.87 -9.36 0.08
CA SER A 66 11.08 -8.92 -0.61
C SER A 66 10.79 -8.27 -1.97
N THR A 67 9.82 -8.80 -2.73
CA THR A 67 9.38 -8.21 -4.01
C THR A 67 8.97 -6.73 -3.85
N PHE A 68 8.35 -6.37 -2.72
CA PHE A 68 7.86 -5.01 -2.48
C PHE A 68 8.79 -4.17 -1.59
N ARG A 69 9.98 -4.68 -1.26
CA ARG A 69 10.97 -4.02 -0.43
C ARG A 69 11.85 -3.09 -1.27
N ALA A 70 12.11 -1.87 -0.83
CA ALA A 70 13.14 -1.03 -1.45
C ALA A 70 14.53 -1.64 -1.25
N SER A 71 15.44 -1.46 -2.20
CA SER A 71 16.84 -1.93 -2.10
C SER A 71 17.55 -1.31 -0.89
N SER A 72 17.29 -0.04 -0.60
CA SER A 72 17.84 0.71 0.55
C SER A 72 17.18 0.38 1.90
N CYS A 73 16.27 -0.58 1.95
CA CYS A 73 15.53 -0.90 3.19
C CYS A 73 16.42 -1.63 4.20
N GLN A 74 16.65 -1.02 5.36
CA GLN A 74 17.48 -1.56 6.45
C GLN A 74 16.77 -2.55 7.38
N ALA A 75 15.52 -2.96 7.08
CA ALA A 75 14.80 -3.91 7.92
C ALA A 75 15.50 -5.27 7.94
N LYS A 76 15.76 -5.82 9.15
CA LYS A 76 16.44 -7.12 9.33
C LYS A 76 15.71 -8.27 8.63
N SER A 77 14.36 -8.29 8.63
CA SER A 77 13.56 -9.35 8.04
C SER A 77 12.55 -8.80 7.04
N PRO A 78 12.43 -9.40 5.83
CA PRO A 78 11.42 -9.07 4.85
C PRO A 78 10.05 -9.68 5.17
N ILE A 79 9.97 -10.55 6.19
CA ILE A 79 8.72 -11.19 6.60
C ILE A 79 7.87 -10.16 7.36
N LYS A 80 6.65 -9.94 6.91
CA LYS A 80 5.66 -9.04 7.52
C LYS A 80 4.28 -9.69 7.51
N THR A 81 3.45 -9.27 8.46
CA THR A 81 2.04 -9.70 8.53
C THR A 81 1.13 -8.54 8.15
N ILE A 82 0.46 -8.68 7.03
CA ILE A 82 -0.60 -7.74 6.62
C ILE A 82 -1.92 -8.25 7.20
N LYS A 83 -2.45 -7.57 8.21
CA LYS A 83 -3.71 -7.96 8.87
C LYS A 83 -4.91 -7.78 7.95
N ARG A 84 -4.93 -6.69 7.20
CA ARG A 84 -6.07 -6.32 6.36
C ARG A 84 -5.61 -5.46 5.18
N VAL A 85 -6.17 -5.73 3.99
CA VAL A 85 -6.13 -4.84 2.83
C VAL A 85 -7.56 -4.61 2.38
N MET A 86 -7.95 -3.35 2.25
CA MET A 86 -9.28 -2.96 1.76
C MET A 86 -9.13 -2.06 0.55
N ILE A 87 -10.01 -2.24 -0.43
CA ILE A 87 -10.12 -1.36 -1.59
C ILE A 87 -11.57 -0.93 -1.71
N ILE A 88 -11.81 0.37 -1.61
CA ILE A 88 -13.14 0.99 -1.72
C ILE A 88 -13.10 1.93 -2.92
N LYS A 89 -14.10 1.83 -3.79
CA LYS A 89 -14.31 2.80 -4.87
C LYS A 89 -15.54 3.64 -4.55
N LYS A 90 -15.37 4.97 -4.52
CA LYS A 90 -16.45 5.96 -4.38
C LYS A 90 -16.36 6.92 -5.56
N LYS A 91 -17.31 6.87 -6.48
CA LYS A 91 -17.29 7.66 -7.73
C LYS A 91 -15.95 7.47 -8.47
N ASN A 92 -15.16 8.51 -8.60
CA ASN A 92 -13.85 8.52 -9.26
C ASN A 92 -12.69 8.26 -8.29
N GLN A 93 -12.93 8.10 -7.00
CA GLN A 93 -11.89 7.87 -6.00
C GLN A 93 -11.80 6.37 -5.66
N ILE A 94 -10.57 5.85 -5.67
CA ILE A 94 -10.25 4.50 -5.19
C ILE A 94 -9.32 4.65 -3.98
N ILE A 95 -9.75 4.15 -2.83
CA ILE A 95 -9.00 4.19 -1.58
C ILE A 95 -8.54 2.79 -1.24
N LEU A 96 -7.22 2.60 -1.15
CA LEU A 96 -6.60 1.37 -0.68
C LEU A 96 -6.15 1.58 0.77
N THR A 97 -6.55 0.70 1.68
CA THR A 97 -6.18 0.79 3.10
C THR A 97 -5.44 -0.47 3.52
N PHE A 98 -4.28 -0.30 4.14
CA PHE A 98 -3.39 -1.38 4.56
C PHE A 98 -3.17 -1.32 6.07
N HIS A 99 -3.35 -2.46 6.75
CA HIS A 99 -3.19 -2.63 8.19
C HIS A 99 -2.06 -3.61 8.49
N SER A 100 -1.06 -3.19 9.24
CA SER A 100 0.05 -4.05 9.69
C SER A 100 0.69 -3.49 10.95
N LYS A 101 1.38 -4.33 11.73
CA LYS A 101 2.25 -3.86 12.83
C LYS A 101 3.40 -3.01 12.29
N SER A 102 3.98 -3.40 11.16
CA SER A 102 5.08 -2.67 10.51
C SER A 102 5.09 -2.92 9.01
N PHE A 103 5.69 -2.02 8.26
CA PHE A 103 5.90 -2.12 6.83
C PHE A 103 7.38 -1.95 6.50
N LEU A 104 7.81 -2.58 5.41
CA LEU A 104 9.12 -2.34 4.81
C LEU A 104 9.13 -0.97 4.11
N GLN A 105 10.31 -0.43 3.89
CA GLN A 105 10.46 0.80 3.11
C GLN A 105 9.86 0.60 1.70
N GLN A 106 9.04 1.55 1.25
CA GLN A 106 8.27 1.56 -0.01
C GLN A 106 7.26 0.40 -0.19
N GLN A 107 7.08 -0.49 0.78
CA GLN A 107 6.22 -1.68 0.64
C GLN A 107 4.80 -1.32 0.18
N VAL A 108 4.15 -0.35 0.83
CA VAL A 108 2.76 0.04 0.48
C VAL A 108 2.70 0.58 -0.95
N ARG A 109 3.61 1.47 -1.34
CA ARG A 109 3.67 2.04 -2.69
C ARG A 109 3.90 0.97 -3.76
N SER A 110 4.78 0.01 -3.48
CA SER A 110 5.07 -1.12 -4.37
C SER A 110 3.86 -2.04 -4.54
N MET A 111 3.15 -2.36 -3.45
CA MET A 111 1.90 -3.14 -3.51
C MET A 111 0.82 -2.40 -4.30
N VAL A 112 0.67 -1.09 -4.10
CA VAL A 112 -0.31 -0.27 -4.85
C VAL A 112 0.02 -0.25 -6.34
N GLY A 113 1.28 -0.05 -6.72
CA GLY A 113 1.72 -0.10 -8.12
C GLY A 113 1.40 -1.43 -8.79
N SER A 114 1.66 -2.54 -8.09
CA SER A 114 1.36 -3.89 -8.59
C SER A 114 -0.15 -4.16 -8.68
N LEU A 115 -0.94 -3.68 -7.72
CA LEU A 115 -2.40 -3.75 -7.79
C LEU A 115 -2.97 -2.88 -8.93
N LYS A 116 -2.32 -1.75 -9.23
CA LYS A 116 -2.66 -0.91 -10.39
C LYS A 116 -2.40 -1.64 -11.70
N TYR A 117 -1.30 -2.41 -11.82
CA TYR A 117 -1.04 -3.24 -13.01
C TYR A 117 -2.13 -4.28 -13.22
N LEU A 118 -2.62 -4.92 -12.14
CA LEU A 118 -3.81 -5.78 -12.21
C LEU A 118 -5.04 -5.00 -12.72
N GLY A 119 -5.32 -3.85 -12.14
CA GLY A 119 -6.50 -3.04 -12.48
C GLY A 119 -6.48 -2.51 -13.92
N GLU A 120 -5.30 -2.29 -14.51
CA GLU A 120 -5.11 -1.89 -15.91
C GLU A 120 -5.14 -3.07 -16.90
N GLY A 121 -5.15 -4.31 -16.40
CA GLY A 121 -5.04 -5.50 -17.24
C GLY A 121 -3.62 -5.74 -17.79
N LYS A 122 -2.58 -5.06 -17.25
CA LYS A 122 -1.18 -5.35 -17.59
C LYS A 122 -0.70 -6.68 -17.02
N TRP A 123 -1.28 -7.07 -15.90
CA TRP A 123 -1.11 -8.38 -15.28
C TRP A 123 -2.45 -9.04 -15.04
N ASN A 124 -2.50 -10.36 -15.17
CA ASN A 124 -3.55 -11.19 -14.62
C ASN A 124 -3.20 -11.62 -13.17
N LEU A 125 -4.12 -12.33 -12.50
CA LEU A 125 -3.90 -12.77 -11.11
C LEU A 125 -2.74 -13.76 -10.96
N HIS A 126 -2.50 -14.60 -11.96
CA HIS A 126 -1.40 -15.55 -11.95
C HIS A 126 -0.05 -14.83 -12.01
N GLU A 127 0.09 -13.85 -12.91
CA GLU A 127 1.30 -13.03 -13.04
C GLU A 127 1.57 -12.21 -11.77
N PHE A 128 0.53 -11.62 -11.18
CA PHE A 128 0.65 -10.92 -9.89
C PHE A 128 1.15 -11.86 -8.78
N LYS A 129 0.57 -13.06 -8.68
CA LYS A 129 0.99 -14.07 -7.69
C LYS A 129 2.42 -14.54 -7.96
N LYS A 130 2.79 -14.82 -9.23
CA LYS A 130 4.15 -15.19 -9.65
C LYS A 130 5.16 -14.09 -9.27
N ALA A 131 4.88 -12.82 -9.58
CA ALA A 131 5.72 -11.70 -9.20
C ALA A 131 5.90 -11.60 -7.67
N PHE A 132 4.82 -11.71 -6.90
CA PHE A 132 4.88 -11.66 -5.43
C PHE A 132 5.69 -12.83 -4.85
N MET A 133 5.44 -14.06 -5.31
CA MET A 133 6.10 -15.27 -4.80
C MET A 133 7.56 -15.38 -5.24
N SER A 134 7.98 -14.66 -6.27
CA SER A 134 9.37 -14.63 -6.75
C SER A 134 10.36 -14.11 -5.70
N LYS A 135 9.89 -13.30 -4.74
CA LYS A 135 10.71 -12.62 -3.73
C LYS A 135 11.81 -11.72 -4.34
N LYS A 136 11.74 -11.44 -5.64
CA LYS A 136 12.70 -10.62 -6.40
C LYS A 136 12.16 -9.22 -6.61
N ARG A 137 12.93 -8.18 -6.23
CA ARG A 137 12.55 -6.78 -6.44
C ARG A 137 12.36 -6.41 -7.92
N SER A 138 13.13 -7.02 -8.81
CA SER A 138 13.02 -6.82 -10.26
C SER A 138 11.66 -7.22 -10.83
N MET A 139 10.95 -8.13 -10.18
CA MET A 139 9.61 -8.57 -10.58
C MET A 139 8.49 -7.64 -10.07
N CYS A 140 8.81 -6.60 -9.30
CA CYS A 140 7.82 -5.66 -8.81
C CYS A 140 7.43 -4.66 -9.91
N ALA A 141 6.15 -4.35 -10.01
CA ALA A 141 5.69 -3.21 -10.81
C ALA A 141 6.27 -1.90 -10.27
N THR A 142 6.28 -0.86 -11.11
CA THR A 142 6.68 0.50 -10.72
C THR A 142 5.93 0.94 -9.46
N PRO A 143 6.63 1.36 -8.40
CA PRO A 143 5.99 1.85 -7.19
C PRO A 143 5.09 3.05 -7.47
N ALA A 144 3.95 3.10 -6.80
CA ALA A 144 3.05 4.24 -6.87
C ALA A 144 3.73 5.53 -6.36
N PRO A 145 3.40 6.73 -6.91
CA PRO A 145 3.92 8.00 -6.43
C PRO A 145 3.69 8.22 -4.94
N SER A 146 4.53 9.04 -4.29
CA SER A 146 4.43 9.26 -2.85
C SER A 146 3.24 10.12 -2.43
N HIS A 147 2.84 11.07 -3.25
CA HIS A 147 1.81 12.07 -2.92
C HIS A 147 0.39 11.50 -2.69
N GLY A 148 0.13 10.25 -3.09
CA GLY A 148 -1.12 9.56 -2.77
C GLY A 148 -1.11 8.77 -1.46
N LEU A 149 0.03 8.69 -0.76
CA LEU A 149 0.22 7.87 0.44
C LEU A 149 0.06 8.68 1.72
N TYR A 150 -0.77 8.16 2.65
CA TYR A 150 -1.03 8.76 3.96
C TYR A 150 -0.80 7.76 5.08
N LEU A 151 -0.04 8.14 6.11
CA LEU A 151 -0.09 7.46 7.40
C LEU A 151 -1.37 7.89 8.13
N TYR A 152 -2.39 7.08 8.01
CA TYR A 152 -3.73 7.45 8.48
C TYR A 152 -3.90 7.34 9.99
N LYS A 153 -3.34 6.27 10.59
CA LYS A 153 -3.45 6.03 12.03
C LYS A 153 -2.31 5.14 12.54
N VAL A 154 -1.82 5.45 13.72
CA VAL A 154 -0.94 4.58 14.52
C VAL A 154 -1.67 4.23 15.81
N LYS A 155 -1.73 2.93 16.15
CA LYS A 155 -2.29 2.45 17.41
C LYS A 155 -1.16 1.98 18.33
N TYR A 156 -1.22 2.35 19.59
CA TYR A 156 -0.26 2.00 20.64
C TYR A 156 -0.86 1.04 21.66
#